data_1abf0f113ecdbd6f4ec85011da74fa46
#
_entry.id   1abf0f113ecdbd6f4ec85011da74fa46
#
_cell.length_a   1.000
_cell.length_b   1.000
_cell.length_c   1.000
_cell.angle_alpha   90.00
_cell.angle_beta   90.00
_cell.angle_gamma   90.00
#
_symmetry.space_group_name_H-M   'P 1'
#
loop_
_entity.id
_entity.type
_entity.pdbx_description
1 polymer ?
#
loop_
_entity_poly.entity_id
_entity_poly.type
_entity_poly.pdbx_seq_one_letter_code
_entity_poly.pdbx_strand_id
1 'polypeptide(L)'
;DYGIEVEDTVAARLHFANGANGVFFATNCDYTNESVQIKVACEKASFLIEDDALFRIDADGVRTKLCENEKLPGAKFYFGASHGILINKFYRAIENNTDDYIHVRDAEMSIRLIDAIHASSKAGHPVAP
;
A
#
# COMPACT_ATOMS: atom_id res chain seq x y z
N ASP A 1 -14.16 15.74 18.60
CA ASP A 1 -14.91 15.93 17.37
C ASP A 1 -14.30 17.12 16.61
N TYR A 2 -13.58 16.84 15.53
CA TYR A 2 -12.90 17.87 14.74
C TYR A 2 -13.73 18.39 13.56
N GLY A 3 -15.02 18.03 13.49
CA GLY A 3 -15.91 18.43 12.40
C GLY A 3 -15.49 17.87 11.03
N ILE A 4 -14.77 16.74 11.01
CA ILE A 4 -14.35 16.06 9.78
C ILE A 4 -15.55 15.25 9.27
N GLU A 5 -15.92 15.46 8.01
CA GLU A 5 -17.07 14.78 7.37
C GLU A 5 -16.69 13.44 6.70
N VAL A 6 -15.42 13.02 6.79
CA VAL A 6 -14.91 11.76 6.23
C VAL A 6 -14.43 10.84 7.35
N GLU A 7 -14.35 9.56 7.05
CA GLU A 7 -13.84 8.56 7.98
C GLU A 7 -12.35 8.82 8.32
N ASP A 8 -11.98 8.59 9.56
CA ASP A 8 -10.60 8.59 10.06
C ASP A 8 -10.04 7.17 10.22
N THR A 9 -10.91 6.18 10.13
CA THR A 9 -10.55 4.76 10.26
C THR A 9 -11.38 3.90 9.32
N VAL A 10 -10.74 2.98 8.62
CA VAL A 10 -11.38 2.01 7.74
C VAL A 10 -10.84 0.61 7.98
N ALA A 11 -11.75 -0.38 7.99
CA ALA A 11 -11.43 -1.80 7.97
C ALA A 11 -12.27 -2.50 6.91
N ALA A 12 -11.62 -3.26 6.02
CA ALA A 12 -12.29 -3.97 4.94
C ALA A 12 -11.75 -5.39 4.77
N ARG A 13 -12.62 -6.31 4.38
CA ARG A 13 -12.23 -7.64 3.88
C ARG A 13 -12.26 -7.62 2.37
N LEU A 14 -11.21 -8.16 1.76
CA LEU A 14 -11.04 -8.25 0.33
C LEU A 14 -11.10 -9.72 -0.09
N HIS A 15 -11.93 -10.04 -1.09
CA HIS A 15 -12.02 -11.36 -1.69
C HIS A 15 -11.55 -11.27 -3.14
N PHE A 16 -10.46 -11.94 -3.45
CA PHE A 16 -9.88 -11.91 -4.79
C PHE A 16 -10.46 -13.03 -5.66
N ALA A 17 -10.57 -12.78 -6.97
CA ALA A 17 -11.10 -13.75 -7.92
C ALA A 17 -10.34 -15.09 -7.96
N ASN A 18 -9.05 -15.08 -7.58
CA ASN A 18 -8.22 -16.28 -7.47
C ASN A 18 -8.42 -17.07 -6.16
N GLY A 19 -9.37 -16.66 -5.29
CA GLY A 19 -9.66 -17.29 -4.01
C GLY A 19 -8.81 -16.79 -2.83
N ALA A 20 -7.85 -15.90 -3.06
CA ALA A 20 -7.11 -15.26 -1.96
C ALA A 20 -8.05 -14.34 -1.16
N ASN A 21 -7.71 -14.13 0.11
CA ASN A 21 -8.41 -13.20 1.00
C ASN A 21 -7.44 -12.19 1.57
N GLY A 22 -7.89 -10.97 1.76
CA GLY A 22 -7.12 -9.90 2.36
C GLY A 22 -7.91 -9.18 3.44
N VAL A 23 -7.18 -8.52 4.32
CA VAL A 23 -7.70 -7.54 5.27
C VAL A 23 -6.98 -6.24 5.02
N PHE A 24 -7.73 -5.19 4.83
CA PHE A 24 -7.23 -3.82 4.76
C PHE A 24 -7.65 -3.08 6.01
N PHE A 25 -6.70 -2.38 6.62
CA PHE A 25 -6.94 -1.51 7.75
C PHE A 25 -6.12 -0.23 7.57
N ALA A 26 -6.74 0.91 7.76
CA ALA A 26 -6.08 2.21 7.77
C ALA A 26 -6.72 3.12 8.80
N THR A 27 -5.91 3.88 9.52
CA THR A 27 -6.39 4.84 10.52
C THR A 27 -5.45 6.04 10.61
N ASN A 28 -6.02 7.21 10.88
CA ASN A 28 -5.31 8.42 11.26
C ASN A 28 -5.36 8.66 12.77
N CYS A 29 -6.00 7.74 13.52
CA CYS A 29 -6.21 7.85 14.97
C CYS A 29 -5.26 6.95 15.78
N ASP A 30 -4.15 6.49 15.19
CA ASP A 30 -3.17 5.70 15.93
C ASP A 30 -2.35 6.61 16.87
N TYR A 31 -2.10 6.10 18.08
CA TYR A 31 -1.27 6.76 19.07
C TYR A 31 0.23 6.72 18.69
N THR A 32 0.64 5.65 18.03
CA THR A 32 2.00 5.45 17.53
C THR A 32 2.03 5.71 16.02
N ASN A 33 3.03 6.42 15.54
CA ASN A 33 3.21 6.61 14.11
C ASN A 33 3.95 5.40 13.52
N GLU A 34 3.22 4.29 13.38
CA GLU A 34 3.76 3.06 12.81
C GLU A 34 3.92 3.17 11.29
N SER A 35 4.83 2.38 10.74
CA SER A 35 5.02 2.31 9.28
C SER A 35 3.86 1.59 8.60
N VAL A 36 3.66 1.89 7.33
CA VAL A 36 2.76 1.10 6.47
C VAL A 36 3.29 -0.33 6.40
N GLN A 37 2.41 -1.30 6.66
CA GLN A 37 2.74 -2.72 6.60
C GLN A 37 1.94 -3.42 5.50
N ILE A 38 2.61 -4.30 4.76
CA ILE A 38 1.96 -5.21 3.81
C ILE A 38 2.48 -6.61 4.10
N LYS A 39 1.58 -7.52 4.53
CA LYS A 39 1.91 -8.92 4.75
C LYS A 39 1.17 -9.81 3.76
N VAL A 40 1.92 -10.65 3.05
CA VAL A 40 1.38 -11.66 2.13
C VAL A 40 1.74 -13.03 2.67
N ALA A 41 0.73 -13.81 3.06
CA ALA A 41 0.91 -15.20 3.47
C ALA A 41 0.73 -16.11 2.24
N CYS A 42 1.77 -16.87 1.94
CA CYS A 42 1.78 -17.88 0.88
C CYS A 42 1.90 -19.28 1.50
N GLU A 43 1.76 -20.29 0.67
CA GLU A 43 1.78 -21.70 1.11
C GLU A 43 3.09 -22.11 1.82
N LYS A 44 4.24 -21.59 1.36
CA LYS A 44 5.58 -22.01 1.83
C LYS A 44 6.30 -20.98 2.69
N ALA A 45 5.89 -19.72 2.63
CA ALA A 45 6.50 -18.63 3.36
C ALA A 45 5.54 -17.43 3.40
N SER A 46 5.81 -16.47 4.29
CA SER A 46 5.16 -15.15 4.26
C SER A 46 6.17 -14.09 3.86
N PHE A 47 5.66 -13.01 3.26
CA PHE A 47 6.45 -11.82 2.96
C PHE A 47 5.85 -10.64 3.72
N LEU A 48 6.71 -9.81 4.27
CA LEU A 48 6.32 -8.63 5.05
C LEU A 48 7.13 -7.43 4.58
N ILE A 49 6.43 -6.39 4.17
CA ILE A 49 7.00 -5.05 4.03
C ILE A 49 6.69 -4.30 5.33
N GLU A 50 7.71 -3.76 5.97
CA GLU A 50 7.63 -2.99 7.20
C GLU A 50 8.88 -2.13 7.31
N ASP A 51 8.75 -0.88 7.78
CA ASP A 51 9.87 0.06 7.97
C ASP A 51 10.78 0.20 6.74
N ASP A 52 10.16 0.30 5.55
CA ASP A 52 10.86 0.40 4.26
C ASP A 52 11.72 -0.83 3.90
N ALA A 53 11.56 -1.96 4.57
CA ALA A 53 12.27 -3.20 4.30
C ALA A 53 11.33 -4.34 3.94
N LEU A 54 11.78 -5.23 3.06
CA LEU A 54 11.09 -6.47 2.69
C LEU A 54 11.73 -7.65 3.42
N PHE A 55 10.91 -8.41 4.10
CA PHE A 55 11.31 -9.62 4.81
C PHE A 55 10.60 -10.84 4.24
N ARG A 56 11.30 -11.95 4.22
CA ARG A 56 10.74 -13.29 4.09
C ARG A 56 10.65 -13.92 5.49
N ILE A 57 9.55 -14.60 5.77
CA ILE A 57 9.31 -15.33 7.00
C ILE A 57 9.01 -16.78 6.62
N ASP A 58 9.90 -17.68 6.98
CA ASP A 58 9.77 -19.12 6.71
C ASP A 58 8.75 -19.80 7.63
N ALA A 59 8.42 -21.06 7.37
CA ALA A 59 7.42 -21.81 8.12
C ALA A 59 7.77 -22.00 9.61
N ASP A 60 9.06 -21.98 9.94
CA ASP A 60 9.60 -22.04 11.31
C ASP A 60 9.66 -20.66 11.99
N GLY A 61 9.19 -19.61 11.31
CA GLY A 61 9.15 -18.24 11.83
C GLY A 61 10.45 -17.46 11.69
N VAL A 62 11.48 -18.03 11.05
CA VAL A 62 12.73 -17.31 10.79
C VAL A 62 12.48 -16.15 9.83
N ARG A 63 12.84 -14.94 10.25
CA ARG A 63 12.69 -13.71 9.49
C ARG A 63 14.02 -13.33 8.85
N THR A 64 14.05 -13.28 7.52
CA THR A 64 15.22 -12.89 6.73
C THR A 64 14.92 -11.61 5.96
N LYS A 65 15.73 -10.57 6.14
CA LYS A 65 15.63 -9.33 5.35
C LYS A 65 16.14 -9.57 3.94
N LEU A 66 15.32 -9.30 2.94
CA LEU A 66 15.65 -9.46 1.52
C LEU A 66 16.23 -8.17 0.91
N CYS A 67 15.62 -7.05 1.21
CA CYS A 67 16.08 -5.72 0.77
C CYS A 67 15.49 -4.63 1.69
N GLU A 68 16.02 -3.42 1.57
CA GLU A 68 15.49 -2.23 2.20
C GLU A 68 15.66 -1.02 1.28
N ASN A 69 14.80 -0.03 1.43
CA ASN A 69 14.93 1.25 0.74
C ASN A 69 16.02 2.10 1.38
N GLU A 70 16.58 3.00 0.57
CA GLU A 70 17.45 4.05 1.07
C GLU A 70 16.67 4.97 2.02
N LYS A 71 17.22 5.22 3.21
CA LYS A 71 16.65 6.18 4.15
C LYS A 71 17.11 7.58 3.79
N LEU A 72 16.17 8.42 3.39
CA LEU A 72 16.45 9.82 3.10
C LEU A 72 16.73 10.59 4.41
N PRO A 73 17.71 11.50 4.43
CA PRO A 73 17.97 12.37 5.57
C PRO A 73 16.87 13.43 5.71
N GLY A 74 16.61 13.88 6.94
CA GLY A 74 15.74 15.01 7.25
C GLY A 74 14.35 14.63 7.79
N ALA A 75 13.58 15.66 8.16
CA ALA A 75 12.31 15.50 8.85
C ALA A 75 11.17 14.89 8.00
N LYS A 76 11.34 14.80 6.69
CA LYS A 76 10.33 14.28 5.76
C LYS A 76 10.72 12.92 5.16
N PHE A 77 11.54 12.15 5.85
CA PHE A 77 11.98 10.81 5.42
C PHE A 77 10.81 9.86 5.12
N TYR A 78 9.66 10.07 5.75
CA TYR A 78 8.43 9.27 5.56
C TYR A 78 7.84 9.34 4.15
N PHE A 79 8.24 10.29 3.31
CA PHE A 79 7.85 10.28 1.90
C PHE A 79 8.57 9.20 1.08
N GLY A 80 9.69 8.67 1.58
CA GLY A 80 10.46 7.61 0.94
C GLY A 80 11.27 8.05 -0.27
N ALA A 81 12.30 7.27 -0.60
CA ALA A 81 13.19 7.53 -1.76
C ALA A 81 12.48 7.29 -3.11
N SER A 82 11.41 6.52 -3.14
CA SER A 82 10.68 6.14 -4.35
C SER A 82 10.08 7.33 -5.13
N HIS A 83 9.72 8.43 -4.45
CA HIS A 83 9.24 9.64 -5.13
C HIS A 83 10.28 10.23 -6.07
N GLY A 84 11.55 10.31 -5.66
CA GLY A 84 12.63 10.76 -6.53
C GLY A 84 12.82 9.87 -7.75
N ILE A 85 12.72 8.56 -7.59
CA ILE A 85 12.80 7.58 -8.67
C ILE A 85 11.66 7.78 -9.68
N LEU A 86 10.43 7.91 -9.18
CA LEU A 86 9.24 8.12 -10.02
C LEU A 86 9.33 9.42 -10.83
N ILE A 87 9.70 10.52 -10.19
CA ILE A 87 9.84 11.83 -10.85
C ILE A 87 10.94 11.78 -11.91
N ASN A 88 12.11 11.23 -11.59
CA ASN A 88 13.20 11.08 -12.56
C ASN A 88 12.81 10.17 -13.73
N LYS A 89 12.07 9.09 -13.48
CA LYS A 89 11.59 8.18 -14.53
C LYS A 89 10.65 8.92 -15.49
N PHE A 90 9.75 9.74 -14.97
CA PHE A 90 8.85 10.56 -15.78
C PHE A 90 9.61 11.54 -16.69
N TYR A 91 10.55 12.31 -16.15
CA TYR A 91 11.34 13.26 -16.96
C TYR A 91 12.20 12.54 -18.00
N ARG A 92 12.83 11.43 -17.66
CA ARG A 92 13.58 10.61 -18.64
C ARG A 92 12.69 10.08 -19.77
N ALA A 93 11.47 9.71 -19.48
CA ALA A 93 10.52 9.27 -20.49
C ALA A 93 10.21 10.40 -21.47
N ILE A 94 10.02 11.64 -21.00
CA ILE A 94 9.84 12.83 -21.86
C ILE A 94 11.08 13.07 -22.71
N GLU A 95 12.28 13.09 -22.11
CA GLU A 95 13.54 13.34 -22.83
C GLU A 95 13.82 12.31 -23.92
N ASN A 96 13.49 11.04 -23.67
CA ASN A 96 13.71 9.93 -24.60
C ASN A 96 12.51 9.63 -25.50
N ASN A 97 11.42 10.40 -25.38
CA ASN A 97 10.16 10.18 -26.09
C ASN A 97 9.66 8.73 -25.95
N THR A 98 9.65 8.23 -24.70
CA THR A 98 9.16 6.89 -24.33
C THR A 98 7.97 7.01 -23.39
N ASP A 99 7.29 5.88 -23.18
CA ASP A 99 6.11 5.76 -22.32
C ASP A 99 6.42 4.96 -21.03
N ASP A 100 7.71 4.87 -20.66
CA ASP A 100 8.19 4.10 -19.51
C ASP A 100 8.09 4.89 -18.21
N TYR A 101 6.86 5.17 -17.75
CA TYR A 101 6.55 5.76 -16.44
C TYR A 101 5.18 5.30 -15.95
N ILE A 102 4.86 5.58 -14.68
CA ILE A 102 3.56 5.25 -14.11
C ILE A 102 2.53 6.28 -14.56
N HIS A 103 1.49 5.83 -15.27
CA HIS A 103 0.40 6.67 -15.75
C HIS A 103 -0.66 6.88 -14.67
N VAL A 104 -1.41 7.98 -14.79
CA VAL A 104 -2.57 8.24 -13.91
C VAL A 104 -3.58 7.09 -13.95
N ARG A 105 -3.75 6.45 -15.12
CA ARG A 105 -4.64 5.29 -15.29
C ARG A 105 -4.22 4.08 -14.47
N ASP A 106 -2.92 3.92 -14.17
CA ASP A 106 -2.44 2.81 -13.34
C ASP A 106 -2.95 2.93 -11.89
N ALA A 107 -3.30 4.14 -11.45
CA ALA A 107 -3.90 4.41 -10.15
C ALA A 107 -5.44 4.23 -10.11
N GLU A 108 -6.10 4.02 -11.25
CA GLU A 108 -7.56 3.91 -11.35
C GLU A 108 -8.12 2.82 -10.44
N MET A 109 -7.45 1.66 -10.38
CA MET A 109 -7.89 0.55 -9.53
C MET A 109 -7.89 0.91 -8.04
N SER A 110 -6.95 1.73 -7.59
CA SER A 110 -6.91 2.19 -6.20
C SER A 110 -8.11 3.07 -5.86
N ILE A 111 -8.50 3.97 -6.77
CA ILE A 111 -9.68 4.82 -6.59
C ILE A 111 -10.96 3.98 -6.60
N ARG A 112 -11.10 3.06 -7.55
CA ARG A 112 -12.24 2.14 -7.61
C ARG A 112 -12.37 1.30 -6.34
N LEU A 113 -11.26 0.85 -5.76
CA LEU A 113 -11.26 0.10 -4.51
C LEU A 113 -11.77 0.96 -3.35
N ILE A 114 -11.35 2.22 -3.25
CA ILE A 114 -11.85 3.17 -2.24
C ILE A 114 -13.37 3.35 -2.38
N ASP A 115 -13.85 3.61 -3.60
CA ASP A 115 -15.29 3.77 -3.87
C ASP A 115 -16.07 2.50 -3.51
N ALA A 116 -15.54 1.32 -3.84
CA ALA A 116 -16.16 0.04 -3.51
C ALA A 116 -16.22 -0.21 -1.99
N ILE A 117 -15.19 0.17 -1.23
CA ILE A 117 -15.18 0.11 0.24
C ILE A 117 -16.28 0.99 0.81
N HIS A 118 -16.40 2.24 0.36
CA HIS A 118 -17.47 3.14 0.80
C HIS A 118 -18.86 2.60 0.43
N ALA A 119 -19.03 2.12 -0.79
CA ALA A 119 -20.30 1.53 -1.24
C ALA A 119 -20.66 0.28 -0.44
N SER A 120 -19.70 -0.60 -0.16
CA SER A 120 -19.89 -1.80 0.66
C SER A 120 -20.28 -1.45 2.10
N SER A 121 -19.63 -0.45 2.69
CA SER A 121 -19.97 0.04 4.03
C SER A 121 -21.42 0.54 4.12
N LYS A 122 -21.88 1.29 3.12
CA LYS A 122 -23.25 1.79 3.06
C LYS A 122 -24.29 0.68 2.79
N ALA A 123 -23.94 -0.27 1.94
CA ALA A 123 -24.85 -1.35 1.50
C ALA A 123 -24.92 -2.51 2.49
N GLY A 124 -23.91 -2.69 3.35
CA GLY A 124 -23.81 -3.81 4.29
C GLY A 124 -23.50 -5.16 3.63
N HIS A 125 -23.03 -5.17 2.38
CA HIS A 125 -22.64 -6.36 1.65
C HIS A 125 -21.44 -6.10 0.72
N PRO A 126 -20.73 -7.14 0.25
CA PRO A 126 -19.61 -6.99 -0.67
C PRO A 126 -19.99 -6.26 -1.97
N VAL A 127 -19.11 -5.36 -2.41
CA VAL A 127 -19.22 -4.63 -3.67
C VAL A 127 -17.93 -4.84 -4.46
N ALA A 128 -18.05 -5.11 -5.77
CA ALA A 128 -16.88 -5.19 -6.66
C ALA A 128 -16.40 -3.80 -7.07
N PRO A 129 -15.07 -3.55 -7.14
CA PRO A 129 -14.50 -2.30 -7.60
C PRO A 129 -14.65 -2.07 -9.11
#